data_61a70a98ab410da812faa533c60b5ff0
#
_entry.id   61a70a98ab410da812faa533c60b5ff0
#
_cell.length_a   1.000
_cell.length_b   1.000
_cell.length_c   1.000
_cell.angle_alpha   90.00
_cell.angle_beta   90.00
_cell.angle_gamma   90.00
#
_symmetry.space_group_name_H-M   'P 1'
#
loop_
_entity.id
_entity.type
_entity.pdbx_description
1 polymer ?
#
loop_
_entity_poly.entity_id
_entity_poly.type
_entity_poly.pdbx_seq_one_letter_code
_entity_poly.pdbx_strand_id
1 'polypeptide(L)'
;MAVAALNPTQLLKPRAERVIAAIDVGSSKVAALIAMADGENMPRVIGAGVRACNGLKRGLVADMGKTEAAIRAAMMQAEKAAGMEIESVYVNLSAGGLDSDVASVEIDIAGHRISEDDMLTLLQAGRARIDETIAQSRGAGAGRSTLHAEPTLYTIDGLEGVINPRGFHADRLAVDIHVLTAATPPCRNLDLSVRNAHLDVEAIVASGVAASASVLNMEERDLGVAVVEIGAGVTTVSVHGGGMLAGLVSIPIGAGDITADIAAHFGTRRAAAERLKTLSGAATAAPRDNHDMIEVPPLDPDDGQEPRRVPRAELIAVIRNRLDQIFSEVEQALKDTGFTGTAGRQVVLTGGGAELRGIADFAQGALARNVRIGRPRGLIGLPEAQSSAAFATLTGLVLHGAEPRLDLARMPARLARGGGTGPKNAFARLIHQLKRQI
;
A
#
# COMPACT_ATOMS: atom_id res chain seq x y z
N MET A 1 20.13 31.80 47.03
CA MET A 1 19.18 30.88 46.47
C MET A 1 19.84 30.18 45.29
N ALA A 2 20.21 28.93 45.43
CA ALA A 2 20.90 28.17 44.38
C ALA A 2 19.90 27.64 43.38
N VAL A 3 20.06 28.00 42.10
CA VAL A 3 19.33 27.43 40.98
C VAL A 3 19.91 26.03 40.75
N ALA A 4 19.15 24.99 41.05
CA ALA A 4 19.53 23.62 40.77
C ALA A 4 19.58 23.44 39.25
N ALA A 5 20.79 23.20 38.75
CA ALA A 5 21.02 22.82 37.35
C ALA A 5 20.37 21.45 37.11
N LEU A 6 19.34 21.43 36.25
CA LEU A 6 18.74 20.21 35.72
C LEU A 6 19.79 19.45 34.91
N ASN A 7 20.10 18.25 35.33
CA ASN A 7 21.04 17.33 34.68
C ASN A 7 20.51 16.96 33.26
N PRO A 8 21.24 17.21 32.17
CA PRO A 8 20.79 16.90 30.82
C PRO A 8 20.59 15.42 30.52
N THR A 9 21.07 14.53 31.40
CA THR A 9 21.07 13.07 31.21
C THR A 9 19.72 12.39 31.55
N GLN A 10 18.69 13.12 32.03
CA GLN A 10 17.38 12.55 32.34
C GLN A 10 16.36 12.62 31.19
N LEU A 11 16.72 13.13 30.01
CA LEU A 11 15.80 13.37 28.89
C LEU A 11 15.77 12.25 27.82
N LEU A 12 16.57 11.22 27.96
CA LEU A 12 16.61 10.12 26.96
C LEU A 12 16.38 8.76 27.65
N LYS A 13 15.11 8.47 27.98
CA LYS A 13 14.73 7.04 28.05
C LYS A 13 14.75 6.53 26.60
N PRO A 14 15.59 5.51 26.28
CA PRO A 14 15.49 4.89 24.96
C PRO A 14 14.05 4.41 24.77
N ARG A 15 13.46 4.74 23.65
CA ARG A 15 12.15 4.19 23.26
C ARG A 15 12.32 2.68 23.21
N ALA A 16 11.41 1.95 23.86
CA ALA A 16 11.43 0.49 23.81
C ALA A 16 11.42 0.05 22.35
N GLU A 17 12.42 -0.73 21.95
CA GLU A 17 12.44 -1.36 20.64
C GLU A 17 11.13 -2.11 20.42
N ARG A 18 10.52 -1.91 19.25
CA ARG A 18 9.26 -2.53 18.88
C ARG A 18 9.47 -3.43 17.68
N VAL A 19 8.98 -4.67 17.78
CA VAL A 19 8.93 -5.58 16.65
C VAL A 19 7.73 -5.26 15.79
N ILE A 20 7.94 -5.18 14.46
CA ILE A 20 6.92 -4.96 13.45
C ILE A 20 7.00 -6.12 12.49
N ALA A 21 5.90 -6.82 12.30
CA ALA A 21 5.78 -7.86 11.31
C ALA A 21 4.75 -7.49 10.25
N ALA A 22 5.07 -7.76 9.00
CA ALA A 22 4.24 -7.45 7.85
C ALA A 22 4.14 -8.63 6.89
N ILE A 23 2.97 -8.81 6.30
CA ILE A 23 2.72 -9.83 5.28
C ILE A 23 2.08 -9.17 4.06
N ASP A 24 2.70 -9.31 2.91
CA ASP A 24 2.12 -8.99 1.60
C ASP A 24 1.49 -10.26 1.02
N VAL A 25 0.16 -10.28 0.99
CA VAL A 25 -0.65 -11.41 0.48
C VAL A 25 -1.03 -11.10 -0.96
N GLY A 26 -0.21 -11.58 -1.90
CA GLY A 26 -0.37 -11.35 -3.33
C GLY A 26 -0.88 -12.55 -4.13
N SER A 27 -1.35 -12.30 -5.36
CA SER A 27 -1.91 -13.35 -6.24
C SER A 27 -0.85 -14.32 -6.83
N SER A 28 0.44 -14.02 -6.69
CA SER A 28 1.54 -14.90 -7.15
C SER A 28 2.43 -15.40 -6.02
N LYS A 29 2.56 -14.62 -4.97
CA LYS A 29 3.39 -14.91 -3.80
C LYS A 29 2.78 -14.31 -2.54
N VAL A 30 3.10 -14.90 -1.40
CA VAL A 30 3.03 -14.27 -0.08
C VAL A 30 4.46 -13.98 0.38
N ALA A 31 4.69 -12.78 0.86
CA ALA A 31 5.98 -12.38 1.40
C ALA A 31 5.81 -11.79 2.81
N ALA A 32 6.73 -12.13 3.72
CA ALA A 32 6.75 -11.68 5.11
C ALA A 32 8.06 -10.97 5.43
N LEU A 33 7.99 -9.90 6.23
CA LEU A 33 9.13 -9.21 6.82
C LEU A 33 8.90 -9.00 8.31
N ILE A 34 9.95 -9.17 9.10
CA ILE A 34 10.01 -8.81 10.50
C ILE A 34 11.12 -7.79 10.69
N ALA A 35 10.81 -6.67 11.34
CA ALA A 35 11.77 -5.60 11.57
C ALA A 35 11.69 -5.07 13.01
N MET A 36 12.82 -4.55 13.50
CA MET A 36 12.94 -3.83 14.75
C MET A 36 12.91 -2.34 14.50
N ALA A 37 12.06 -1.60 15.21
CA ALA A 37 11.97 -0.15 15.15
C ALA A 37 12.16 0.46 16.54
N ASP A 38 13.08 1.41 16.67
CA ASP A 38 13.33 2.19 17.89
C ASP A 38 12.58 3.56 17.88
N GLY A 39 12.00 3.89 16.74
CA GLY A 39 11.22 5.12 16.52
C GLY A 39 12.08 6.38 16.28
N GLU A 40 13.38 6.26 16.18
CA GLU A 40 14.33 7.34 15.86
C GLU A 40 15.06 7.06 14.55
N ASN A 41 15.41 5.79 14.31
CA ASN A 41 16.13 5.33 13.14
C ASN A 41 15.22 4.59 12.17
N MET A 42 15.71 4.35 10.95
CA MET A 42 15.05 3.47 10.00
C MET A 42 14.91 2.07 10.58
N PRO A 43 13.74 1.42 10.46
CA PRO A 43 13.54 0.05 10.95
C PRO A 43 14.55 -0.93 10.35
N ARG A 44 15.07 -1.84 11.18
CA ARG A 44 16.06 -2.84 10.78
C ARG A 44 15.39 -4.18 10.57
N VAL A 45 15.51 -4.74 9.39
CA VAL A 45 15.01 -6.08 9.04
C VAL A 45 15.81 -7.15 9.80
N ILE A 46 15.09 -8.05 10.46
CA ILE A 46 15.67 -9.19 11.21
C ILE A 46 15.18 -10.54 10.69
N GLY A 47 14.10 -10.58 9.91
CA GLY A 47 13.59 -11.80 9.30
C GLY A 47 12.83 -11.54 8.02
N ALA A 48 12.94 -12.47 7.07
CA ALA A 48 12.24 -12.40 5.78
C ALA A 48 11.84 -13.79 5.30
N GLY A 49 10.66 -13.88 4.66
CA GLY A 49 10.18 -15.12 4.10
C GLY A 49 9.35 -14.87 2.84
N VAL A 50 9.40 -15.80 1.88
CA VAL A 50 8.63 -15.72 0.63
C VAL A 50 8.13 -17.11 0.23
N ARG A 51 6.87 -17.21 -0.19
CA ARG A 51 6.26 -18.45 -0.70
C ARG A 51 5.39 -18.15 -1.92
N ALA A 52 5.40 -19.03 -2.89
CA ALA A 52 4.44 -18.98 -3.99
C ALA A 52 3.02 -19.11 -3.44
N CYS A 53 2.08 -18.36 -4.01
CA CYS A 53 0.67 -18.39 -3.63
C CYS A 53 -0.20 -18.53 -4.89
N ASN A 54 -1.13 -19.47 -4.85
CA ASN A 54 -2.16 -19.69 -5.86
C ASN A 54 -3.58 -19.66 -5.21
N GLY A 55 -3.69 -19.10 -4.01
CA GLY A 55 -4.93 -18.97 -3.26
C GLY A 55 -5.74 -17.72 -3.59
N LEU A 56 -5.13 -16.73 -4.25
CA LEU A 56 -5.79 -15.48 -4.62
C LEU A 56 -6.08 -15.41 -6.12
N LYS A 57 -7.22 -14.81 -6.45
CA LYS A 57 -7.57 -14.43 -7.83
C LYS A 57 -7.93 -12.96 -7.86
N ARG A 58 -7.20 -12.17 -8.67
CA ARG A 58 -7.39 -10.71 -8.78
C ARG A 58 -7.39 -10.01 -7.41
N GLY A 59 -6.43 -10.37 -6.56
CA GLY A 59 -6.27 -9.78 -5.23
C GLY A 59 -7.30 -10.23 -4.18
N LEU A 60 -8.24 -11.10 -4.52
CA LEU A 60 -9.25 -11.65 -3.61
C LEU A 60 -8.93 -13.08 -3.23
N VAL A 61 -9.18 -13.46 -1.98
CA VAL A 61 -9.04 -14.84 -1.51
C VAL A 61 -10.07 -15.71 -2.24
N ALA A 62 -9.57 -16.63 -3.05
CA ALA A 62 -10.37 -17.58 -3.84
C ALA A 62 -10.26 -19.01 -3.31
N ASP A 63 -9.16 -19.33 -2.62
CA ASP A 63 -8.92 -20.61 -1.95
C ASP A 63 -8.29 -20.32 -0.58
N MET A 64 -9.09 -20.45 0.47
CA MET A 64 -8.70 -20.14 1.84
C MET A 64 -7.53 -20.99 2.30
N GLY A 65 -7.59 -22.31 2.06
CA GLY A 65 -6.55 -23.25 2.51
C GLY A 65 -5.20 -23.01 1.87
N LYS A 66 -5.16 -22.72 0.55
CA LYS A 66 -3.92 -22.37 -0.14
C LYS A 66 -3.36 -21.04 0.34
N THR A 67 -4.22 -20.06 0.62
CA THR A 67 -3.82 -18.75 1.13
C THR A 67 -3.23 -18.90 2.53
N GLU A 68 -3.90 -19.58 3.45
CA GLU A 68 -3.43 -19.89 4.79
C GLU A 68 -2.08 -20.62 4.78
N ALA A 69 -1.96 -21.68 3.98
CA ALA A 69 -0.70 -22.44 3.88
C ALA A 69 0.48 -21.58 3.40
N ALA A 70 0.23 -20.68 2.44
CA ALA A 70 1.25 -19.75 1.93
C ALA A 70 1.65 -18.70 2.98
N ILE A 71 0.68 -18.13 3.72
CA ILE A 71 0.90 -17.19 4.82
C ILE A 71 1.75 -17.84 5.91
N ARG A 72 1.32 -19.01 6.40
CA ARG A 72 2.02 -19.78 7.44
C ARG A 72 3.46 -20.09 7.03
N ALA A 73 3.67 -20.57 5.81
CA ALA A 73 4.99 -20.96 5.33
C ALA A 73 5.93 -19.76 5.11
N ALA A 74 5.40 -18.59 4.68
CA ALA A 74 6.19 -17.36 4.55
C ALA A 74 6.58 -16.82 5.94
N MET A 75 5.63 -16.79 6.90
CA MET A 75 5.90 -16.30 8.24
C MET A 75 6.88 -17.20 8.98
N MET A 76 6.70 -18.53 8.98
CA MET A 76 7.64 -19.47 9.57
C MET A 76 9.08 -19.28 9.08
N GLN A 77 9.26 -18.95 7.79
CA GLN A 77 10.58 -18.67 7.25
C GLN A 77 11.16 -17.37 7.84
N ALA A 78 10.33 -16.31 7.96
CA ALA A 78 10.74 -15.03 8.52
C ALA A 78 11.06 -15.16 10.04
N GLU A 79 10.21 -15.84 10.80
CA GLU A 79 10.40 -16.12 12.23
C GLU A 79 11.67 -16.92 12.51
N LYS A 80 11.93 -17.95 11.69
CA LYS A 80 13.17 -18.73 11.79
C LYS A 80 14.41 -17.87 11.58
N ALA A 81 14.36 -16.91 10.65
CA ALA A 81 15.47 -15.98 10.42
C ALA A 81 15.61 -14.95 11.54
N ALA A 82 14.49 -14.48 12.09
CA ALA A 82 14.44 -13.52 13.19
C ALA A 82 14.77 -14.14 14.57
N GLY A 83 14.61 -15.47 14.73
CA GLY A 83 14.79 -16.18 16.00
C GLY A 83 13.69 -15.88 17.03
N MET A 84 12.49 -15.50 16.59
CA MET A 84 11.35 -15.17 17.45
C MET A 84 10.02 -15.52 16.79
N GLU A 85 8.98 -15.76 17.60
CA GLU A 85 7.60 -15.95 17.17
C GLU A 85 6.88 -14.61 17.08
N ILE A 86 5.93 -14.48 16.16
CA ILE A 86 5.16 -13.30 15.90
C ILE A 86 3.67 -13.55 16.20
N GLU A 87 3.07 -12.67 16.98
CA GLU A 87 1.65 -12.76 17.34
C GLU A 87 0.74 -11.97 16.39
N SER A 88 1.19 -10.80 15.90
CA SER A 88 0.37 -9.90 15.09
C SER A 88 1.13 -9.32 13.90
N VAL A 89 0.38 -9.02 12.83
CA VAL A 89 0.94 -8.57 11.55
C VAL A 89 0.14 -7.45 10.90
N TYR A 90 0.84 -6.58 10.17
CA TYR A 90 0.24 -5.70 9.16
C TYR A 90 0.06 -6.47 7.86
N VAL A 91 -1.10 -6.37 7.25
CA VAL A 91 -1.41 -7.10 6.01
C VAL A 91 -1.95 -6.14 4.94
N ASN A 92 -1.60 -6.36 3.67
CA ASN A 92 -2.10 -5.54 2.57
C ASN A 92 -3.45 -6.00 2.04
N LEU A 93 -4.19 -5.06 1.44
CA LEU A 93 -5.36 -5.34 0.60
C LEU A 93 -5.22 -4.55 -0.71
N SER A 94 -5.17 -5.25 -1.86
CA SER A 94 -5.02 -4.64 -3.19
C SER A 94 -6.31 -4.61 -4.01
N ALA A 95 -7.39 -5.25 -3.53
CA ALA A 95 -8.66 -5.38 -4.25
C ALA A 95 -9.84 -5.32 -3.27
N GLY A 96 -11.04 -5.66 -3.74
CA GLY A 96 -12.22 -5.73 -2.87
C GLY A 96 -13.03 -4.45 -2.89
N GLY A 97 -13.07 -3.75 -4.02
CA GLY A 97 -13.83 -2.52 -4.18
C GLY A 97 -13.27 -1.41 -3.28
N LEU A 98 -11.95 -1.26 -3.29
CA LEU A 98 -11.28 -0.11 -2.67
C LEU A 98 -11.88 1.19 -3.23
N ASP A 99 -12.18 2.11 -2.33
CA ASP A 99 -12.77 3.39 -2.64
C ASP A 99 -12.16 4.46 -1.75
N SER A 100 -11.92 5.61 -2.33
CA SER A 100 -11.17 6.72 -1.75
C SER A 100 -12.03 7.98 -1.80
N ASP A 101 -12.28 8.57 -0.64
CA ASP A 101 -13.12 9.75 -0.50
C ASP A 101 -12.52 10.72 0.54
N VAL A 102 -12.96 11.96 0.53
CA VAL A 102 -12.59 13.00 1.50
C VAL A 102 -13.81 13.43 2.28
N ALA A 103 -13.76 13.29 3.59
CA ALA A 103 -14.79 13.77 4.51
C ALA A 103 -14.32 15.06 5.18
N SER A 104 -15.02 16.17 4.94
CA SER A 104 -14.72 17.44 5.58
C SER A 104 -15.62 17.65 6.80
N VAL A 105 -15.04 18.13 7.89
CA VAL A 105 -15.74 18.45 9.14
C VAL A 105 -15.27 19.79 9.69
N GLU A 106 -16.21 20.60 10.17
CA GLU A 106 -15.96 21.92 10.75
C GLU A 106 -16.59 22.01 12.15
N ILE A 107 -15.93 22.71 13.07
CA ILE A 107 -16.44 23.08 14.39
C ILE A 107 -16.28 24.59 14.63
N ASP A 108 -17.15 25.14 15.50
CA ASP A 108 -17.08 26.53 15.97
C ASP A 108 -16.10 26.64 17.15
N ILE A 109 -15.15 27.56 17.06
CA ILE A 109 -14.15 27.88 18.08
C ILE A 109 -14.49 29.18 18.83
N ALA A 110 -15.42 30.00 18.30
CA ALA A 110 -15.88 31.22 18.91
C ALA A 110 -14.78 32.22 19.30
N GLY A 111 -13.74 32.36 18.48
CA GLY A 111 -12.67 33.36 18.62
C GLY A 111 -11.60 33.04 19.66
N HIS A 112 -11.72 31.93 20.40
CA HIS A 112 -10.66 31.58 21.36
C HIS A 112 -9.46 30.90 20.71
N ARG A 113 -8.41 30.69 21.49
CA ARG A 113 -7.21 30.03 21.06
C ARG A 113 -7.44 28.52 20.93
N ILE A 114 -7.21 27.96 19.76
CA ILE A 114 -7.38 26.52 19.48
C ILE A 114 -6.55 25.69 20.47
N SER A 115 -7.25 24.88 21.26
CA SER A 115 -6.72 24.00 22.29
C SER A 115 -6.60 22.55 21.82
N GLU A 116 -6.04 21.67 22.66
CA GLU A 116 -6.03 20.23 22.41
C GLU A 116 -7.46 19.62 22.51
N ASP A 117 -8.32 20.18 23.32
CA ASP A 117 -9.71 19.73 23.45
C ASP A 117 -10.54 20.06 22.21
N ASP A 118 -10.27 21.20 21.56
CA ASP A 118 -10.90 21.58 20.30
C ASP A 118 -10.46 20.62 19.18
N MET A 119 -9.15 20.31 19.11
CA MET A 119 -8.62 19.33 18.18
C MET A 119 -9.28 17.95 18.37
N LEU A 120 -9.44 17.52 19.60
CA LEU A 120 -10.11 16.28 19.91
C LEU A 120 -11.58 16.30 19.48
N THR A 121 -12.30 17.39 19.78
CA THR A 121 -13.70 17.56 19.40
C THR A 121 -13.87 17.48 17.89
N LEU A 122 -12.99 18.15 17.13
CA LEU A 122 -12.96 18.08 15.66
C LEU A 122 -12.75 16.66 15.14
N LEU A 123 -11.76 15.93 15.69
CA LEU A 123 -11.45 14.56 15.29
C LEU A 123 -12.58 13.57 15.66
N GLN A 124 -13.26 13.79 16.80
CA GLN A 124 -14.44 13.02 17.18
C GLN A 124 -15.61 13.26 16.22
N ALA A 125 -15.85 14.51 15.84
CA ALA A 125 -16.85 14.85 14.83
C ALA A 125 -16.52 14.22 13.48
N GLY A 126 -15.25 14.23 13.09
CA GLY A 126 -14.76 13.53 11.90
C GLY A 126 -15.04 12.03 11.93
N ARG A 127 -14.73 11.38 13.05
CA ARG A 127 -15.02 9.94 13.22
C ARG A 127 -16.53 9.64 13.13
N ALA A 128 -17.35 10.47 13.79
CA ALA A 128 -18.80 10.30 13.74
C ALA A 128 -19.34 10.45 12.31
N ARG A 129 -18.82 11.41 11.54
CA ARG A 129 -19.18 11.63 10.13
C ARG A 129 -18.84 10.43 9.27
N ILE A 130 -17.65 9.83 9.44
CA ILE A 130 -17.22 8.63 8.73
C ILE A 130 -18.16 7.45 9.06
N ASP A 131 -18.44 7.21 10.35
CA ASP A 131 -19.33 6.13 10.79
C ASP A 131 -20.75 6.29 10.23
N GLU A 132 -21.27 7.52 10.13
CA GLU A 132 -22.57 7.84 9.52
C GLU A 132 -22.56 7.53 8.01
N THR A 133 -21.55 7.98 7.28
CA THR A 133 -21.40 7.72 5.84
C THR A 133 -21.37 6.21 5.54
N ILE A 134 -20.61 5.45 6.34
CA ILE A 134 -20.55 3.98 6.22
C ILE A 134 -21.90 3.33 6.56
N ALA A 135 -22.59 3.82 7.59
CA ALA A 135 -23.90 3.29 7.96
C ALA A 135 -24.94 3.48 6.83
N GLN A 136 -24.91 4.64 6.17
CA GLN A 136 -25.75 4.92 5.00
C GLN A 136 -25.42 4.02 3.80
N SER A 137 -24.14 3.71 3.59
CA SER A 137 -23.71 2.80 2.51
C SER A 137 -24.14 1.34 2.72
N ARG A 138 -24.43 0.93 3.96
CA ARG A 138 -24.90 -0.45 4.30
C ARG A 138 -26.26 -0.79 3.69
N GLY A 139 -27.08 0.20 3.35
CA GLY A 139 -28.35 -0.02 2.64
C GLY A 139 -28.22 -0.45 1.19
N ALA A 140 -27.03 -0.30 0.57
CA ALA A 140 -26.77 -0.55 -0.85
C ALA A 140 -26.09 -1.88 -1.17
N GLY A 141 -25.93 -2.82 -0.19
CA GLY A 141 -25.29 -4.12 -0.43
C GLY A 141 -24.46 -4.65 0.74
N ALA A 142 -23.39 -5.38 0.48
CA ALA A 142 -22.58 -6.15 1.43
C ALA A 142 -21.85 -5.37 2.53
N GLY A 143 -22.10 -4.07 2.67
CA GLY A 143 -21.48 -3.17 3.63
C GLY A 143 -20.01 -2.85 3.29
N ARG A 144 -19.52 -1.72 3.82
CA ARG A 144 -18.12 -1.29 3.66
C ARG A 144 -17.40 -1.26 5.00
N SER A 145 -16.11 -1.47 4.97
CA SER A 145 -15.21 -1.38 6.12
C SER A 145 -14.20 -0.25 5.87
N THR A 146 -13.99 0.63 6.85
CA THR A 146 -12.93 1.63 6.80
C THR A 146 -11.59 0.93 7.01
N LEU A 147 -10.66 1.13 6.09
CA LEU A 147 -9.28 0.67 6.20
C LEU A 147 -8.41 1.75 6.84
N HIS A 148 -8.56 2.99 6.36
CA HIS A 148 -7.82 4.17 6.81
C HIS A 148 -8.75 5.37 6.90
N ALA A 149 -8.50 6.24 7.87
CA ALA A 149 -9.16 7.54 8.00
C ALA A 149 -8.14 8.53 8.58
N GLU A 150 -7.36 9.14 7.73
CA GLU A 150 -6.23 9.99 8.11
C GLU A 150 -6.61 11.46 7.93
N PRO A 151 -6.56 12.30 9.02
CA PRO A 151 -6.68 13.75 8.89
C PRO A 151 -5.57 14.28 7.98
N THR A 152 -5.92 15.17 7.08
CA THR A 152 -4.99 15.70 6.07
C THR A 152 -4.61 17.15 6.39
N LEU A 153 -5.38 18.11 5.87
CA LEU A 153 -5.14 19.53 6.05
C LEU A 153 -6.22 20.15 6.92
N TYR A 154 -5.80 21.10 7.75
CA TYR A 154 -6.72 21.92 8.52
C TYR A 154 -7.00 23.24 7.79
N THR A 155 -8.22 23.76 8.02
CA THR A 155 -8.64 25.07 7.53
C THR A 155 -9.04 25.92 8.74
N ILE A 156 -8.47 27.13 8.85
CA ILE A 156 -8.74 28.10 9.90
C ILE A 156 -9.39 29.33 9.27
N ASP A 157 -10.66 29.63 9.61
CA ASP A 157 -11.39 30.80 9.10
C ASP A 157 -11.31 30.95 7.56
N GLY A 158 -11.31 29.82 6.83
CA GLY A 158 -11.17 29.79 5.38
C GLY A 158 -9.73 29.78 4.86
N LEU A 159 -8.71 29.85 5.71
CA LEU A 159 -7.31 29.65 5.34
C LEU A 159 -7.01 28.13 5.29
N GLU A 160 -6.90 27.62 4.09
CA GLU A 160 -6.61 26.20 3.83
C GLU A 160 -5.11 25.88 3.98
N GLY A 161 -4.78 24.59 4.13
CA GLY A 161 -3.40 24.08 4.11
C GLY A 161 -2.63 24.26 5.40
N VAL A 162 -3.32 24.50 6.52
CA VAL A 162 -2.67 24.59 7.83
C VAL A 162 -2.31 23.19 8.32
N ILE A 163 -1.01 22.97 8.57
CA ILE A 163 -0.52 21.67 9.07
C ILE A 163 -0.80 21.51 10.56
N ASN A 164 -0.59 22.57 11.35
CA ASN A 164 -0.82 22.56 12.79
C ASN A 164 -1.63 23.79 13.20
N PRO A 165 -2.94 23.64 13.48
CA PRO A 165 -3.81 24.76 13.85
C PRO A 165 -3.69 25.17 15.32
N ARG A 166 -2.98 24.40 16.16
CA ARG A 166 -2.90 24.64 17.61
C ARG A 166 -2.30 26.00 17.92
N GLY A 167 -2.93 26.69 18.84
CA GLY A 167 -2.46 27.97 19.34
C GLY A 167 -2.83 29.17 18.47
N PHE A 168 -3.44 28.98 17.31
CA PHE A 168 -4.08 30.04 16.54
C PHE A 168 -5.37 30.48 17.21
N HIS A 169 -5.74 31.74 17.10
CA HIS A 169 -7.08 32.22 17.39
C HIS A 169 -7.94 32.06 16.15
N ALA A 170 -9.17 31.56 16.29
CA ALA A 170 -10.05 31.31 15.16
C ALA A 170 -11.52 31.37 15.60
N ASP A 171 -12.40 31.68 14.67
CA ASP A 171 -13.84 31.49 14.82
C ASP A 171 -14.25 30.08 14.43
N ARG A 172 -13.62 29.52 13.37
CA ARG A 172 -13.91 28.18 12.82
C ARG A 172 -12.66 27.39 12.59
N LEU A 173 -12.76 26.09 12.85
CA LEU A 173 -11.70 25.11 12.56
C LEU A 173 -12.30 23.93 11.79
N ALA A 174 -11.75 23.64 10.61
CA ALA A 174 -12.13 22.48 9.82
C ALA A 174 -10.95 21.55 9.58
N VAL A 175 -11.25 20.29 9.25
CA VAL A 175 -10.27 19.29 8.81
C VAL A 175 -10.84 18.45 7.67
N ASP A 176 -10.02 18.21 6.67
CA ASP A 176 -10.28 17.22 5.65
C ASP A 176 -9.68 15.89 6.10
N ILE A 177 -10.46 14.81 6.00
CA ILE A 177 -10.09 13.46 6.40
C ILE A 177 -10.14 12.59 5.14
N HIS A 178 -9.00 12.07 4.76
CA HIS A 178 -8.94 11.10 3.66
C HIS A 178 -9.38 9.74 4.17
N VAL A 179 -10.43 9.18 3.56
CA VAL A 179 -11.06 7.92 3.98
C VAL A 179 -10.90 6.87 2.90
N LEU A 180 -10.26 5.77 3.23
CA LEU A 180 -10.20 4.57 2.39
C LEU A 180 -11.12 3.49 2.93
N THR A 181 -11.99 3.01 2.09
CA THR A 181 -12.92 1.93 2.41
C THR A 181 -12.79 0.76 1.45
N ALA A 182 -13.22 -0.42 1.88
CA ALA A 182 -13.32 -1.61 1.05
C ALA A 182 -14.62 -2.37 1.36
N ALA A 183 -15.05 -3.25 0.46
CA ALA A 183 -16.16 -4.15 0.75
C ALA A 183 -15.82 -5.05 1.95
N THR A 184 -16.77 -5.23 2.87
CA THR A 184 -16.56 -5.99 4.11
C THR A 184 -16.21 -7.47 3.89
N PRO A 185 -16.82 -8.21 2.94
CA PRO A 185 -16.51 -9.63 2.77
C PRO A 185 -15.05 -9.91 2.37
N PRO A 186 -14.42 -9.20 1.41
CA PRO A 186 -12.98 -9.35 1.12
C PRO A 186 -12.08 -9.11 2.33
N CYS A 187 -12.36 -8.06 3.13
CA CYS A 187 -11.59 -7.77 4.34
C CYS A 187 -11.68 -8.91 5.35
N ARG A 188 -12.90 -9.44 5.57
CA ARG A 188 -13.12 -10.56 6.50
C ARG A 188 -12.48 -11.86 6.03
N ASN A 189 -12.52 -12.15 4.73
CA ASN A 189 -11.88 -13.35 4.18
C ASN A 189 -10.36 -13.29 4.30
N LEU A 190 -9.78 -12.12 4.11
CA LEU A 190 -8.34 -11.90 4.32
C LEU A 190 -7.98 -12.04 5.81
N ASP A 191 -8.70 -11.35 6.70
CA ASP A 191 -8.50 -11.45 8.16
C ASP A 191 -8.61 -12.90 8.64
N LEU A 192 -9.62 -13.63 8.19
CA LEU A 192 -9.81 -15.03 8.52
C LEU A 192 -8.64 -15.91 8.03
N SER A 193 -8.13 -15.67 6.81
CA SER A 193 -6.98 -16.41 6.28
C SER A 193 -5.72 -16.20 7.12
N VAL A 194 -5.51 -14.97 7.63
CA VAL A 194 -4.38 -14.64 8.50
C VAL A 194 -4.55 -15.27 9.88
N ARG A 195 -5.76 -15.18 10.47
CA ARG A 195 -6.06 -15.80 11.77
C ARG A 195 -5.97 -17.33 11.75
N ASN A 196 -6.39 -17.96 10.67
CA ASN A 196 -6.21 -19.40 10.49
C ASN A 196 -4.72 -19.79 10.39
N ALA A 197 -3.86 -18.89 9.97
CA ALA A 197 -2.39 -19.09 10.03
C ALA A 197 -1.80 -18.82 11.41
N HIS A 198 -2.63 -18.64 12.46
CA HIS A 198 -2.29 -18.37 13.87
C HIS A 198 -1.63 -16.99 14.08
N LEU A 199 -2.04 -15.99 13.32
CA LEU A 199 -1.57 -14.62 13.43
C LEU A 199 -2.76 -13.67 13.64
N ASP A 200 -2.62 -12.71 14.53
CA ASP A 200 -3.58 -11.61 14.66
C ASP A 200 -3.31 -10.50 13.62
N VAL A 201 -4.37 -9.88 13.14
CA VAL A 201 -4.26 -8.75 12.22
C VAL A 201 -4.20 -7.45 12.99
N GLU A 202 -3.03 -6.81 12.99
CA GLU A 202 -2.82 -5.48 13.58
C GLU A 202 -3.56 -4.41 12.76
N ALA A 203 -3.39 -4.46 11.43
CA ALA A 203 -4.14 -3.65 10.49
C ALA A 203 -4.17 -4.26 9.09
N ILE A 204 -5.25 -3.95 8.36
CA ILE A 204 -5.33 -4.13 6.91
C ILE A 204 -5.00 -2.78 6.26
N VAL A 205 -3.97 -2.74 5.44
CA VAL A 205 -3.46 -1.53 4.77
C VAL A 205 -3.71 -1.65 3.26
N ALA A 206 -4.24 -0.60 2.63
CA ALA A 206 -4.37 -0.59 1.18
C ALA A 206 -2.99 -0.66 0.52
N SER A 207 -2.81 -1.56 -0.46
CA SER A 207 -1.50 -1.81 -1.10
C SER A 207 -0.88 -0.55 -1.67
N GLY A 208 -1.67 0.32 -2.32
CA GLY A 208 -1.17 1.58 -2.86
C GLY A 208 -0.64 2.55 -1.79
N VAL A 209 -1.24 2.57 -0.58
CA VAL A 209 -0.73 3.35 0.56
C VAL A 209 0.62 2.79 1.01
N ALA A 210 0.70 1.47 1.19
CA ALA A 210 1.93 0.82 1.59
C ALA A 210 3.04 0.99 0.54
N ALA A 211 2.76 0.69 -0.74
CA ALA A 211 3.74 0.86 -1.81
C ALA A 211 4.29 2.29 -1.87
N SER A 212 3.39 3.29 -1.81
CA SER A 212 3.77 4.70 -1.82
C SER A 212 4.69 5.07 -0.66
N ALA A 213 4.48 4.49 0.54
CA ALA A 213 5.32 4.75 1.70
C ALA A 213 6.78 4.34 1.48
N SER A 214 7.02 3.30 0.67
CA SER A 214 8.37 2.77 0.43
C SER A 214 9.08 3.34 -0.80
N VAL A 215 8.34 3.90 -1.78
CA VAL A 215 8.92 4.30 -3.08
C VAL A 215 8.97 5.80 -3.31
N LEU A 216 8.23 6.60 -2.52
CA LEU A 216 8.18 8.05 -2.64
C LEU A 216 8.99 8.73 -1.54
N ASN A 217 9.59 9.88 -1.88
CA ASN A 217 10.09 10.83 -0.91
C ASN A 217 9.03 11.94 -0.63
N MET A 218 9.30 12.80 0.34
CA MET A 218 8.37 13.88 0.71
C MET A 218 8.20 14.91 -0.41
N GLU A 219 9.27 15.29 -1.09
CA GLU A 219 9.23 16.27 -2.18
C GLU A 219 8.35 15.81 -3.35
N GLU A 220 8.45 14.51 -3.73
CA GLU A 220 7.58 13.93 -4.75
C GLU A 220 6.11 13.98 -4.36
N ARG A 221 5.81 13.74 -3.08
CA ARG A 221 4.42 13.81 -2.56
C ARG A 221 3.88 15.22 -2.57
N ASP A 222 4.72 16.21 -2.23
CA ASP A 222 4.33 17.62 -2.20
C ASP A 222 4.08 18.16 -3.61
N LEU A 223 4.97 17.87 -4.56
CA LEU A 223 4.88 18.34 -5.94
C LEU A 223 3.79 17.67 -6.77
N GLY A 224 3.33 16.51 -6.35
CA GLY A 224 2.33 15.72 -7.05
C GLY A 224 2.95 14.59 -7.88
N VAL A 225 2.59 13.35 -7.53
CA VAL A 225 3.10 12.13 -8.13
C VAL A 225 2.03 11.04 -8.14
N ALA A 226 2.02 10.19 -9.16
CA ALA A 226 1.23 8.96 -9.16
C ALA A 226 2.13 7.75 -8.99
N VAL A 227 1.73 6.82 -8.13
CA VAL A 227 2.35 5.49 -7.99
C VAL A 227 1.45 4.47 -8.67
N VAL A 228 2.00 3.73 -9.61
CA VAL A 228 1.33 2.62 -10.30
C VAL A 228 2.00 1.32 -9.87
N GLU A 229 1.33 0.58 -9.01
CA GLU A 229 1.78 -0.73 -8.54
C GLU A 229 1.19 -1.82 -9.43
N ILE A 230 2.01 -2.42 -10.29
CA ILE A 230 1.59 -3.51 -11.18
C ILE A 230 1.85 -4.85 -10.49
N GLY A 231 0.82 -5.38 -9.84
CA GLY A 231 0.85 -6.71 -9.23
C GLY A 231 0.62 -7.84 -10.24
N ALA A 232 0.50 -9.07 -9.76
CA ALA A 232 0.19 -10.22 -10.62
C ALA A 232 -1.27 -10.23 -11.08
N GLY A 233 -2.21 -9.89 -10.21
CA GLY A 233 -3.65 -9.94 -10.53
C GLY A 233 -4.36 -8.59 -10.46
N VAL A 234 -3.69 -7.55 -9.98
CA VAL A 234 -4.25 -6.22 -9.76
C VAL A 234 -3.19 -5.18 -10.06
N THR A 235 -3.60 -4.06 -10.63
CA THR A 235 -2.80 -2.83 -10.72
C THR A 235 -3.47 -1.77 -9.85
N THR A 236 -2.72 -1.15 -8.94
CA THR A 236 -3.20 -0.08 -8.06
C THR A 236 -2.59 1.24 -8.49
N VAL A 237 -3.41 2.27 -8.61
CA VAL A 237 -3.00 3.64 -8.91
C VAL A 237 -3.27 4.50 -7.67
N SER A 238 -2.23 5.12 -7.12
CA SER A 238 -2.30 6.03 -5.97
C SER A 238 -1.77 7.39 -6.38
N VAL A 239 -2.55 8.44 -6.21
CA VAL A 239 -2.18 9.81 -6.55
C VAL A 239 -1.89 10.60 -5.27
N HIS A 240 -0.76 11.27 -5.24
CA HIS A 240 -0.34 12.13 -4.14
C HIS A 240 -0.20 13.57 -4.61
N GLY A 241 -0.47 14.52 -3.71
CA GLY A 241 -0.27 15.97 -3.92
C GLY A 241 -0.39 16.71 -2.60
N GLY A 242 0.40 17.78 -2.42
CA GLY A 242 0.41 18.51 -1.16
C GLY A 242 0.84 17.67 0.06
N GLY A 243 1.72 16.69 -0.14
CA GLY A 243 2.20 15.78 0.90
C GLY A 243 1.27 14.59 1.19
N MET A 244 0.07 14.52 0.60
CA MET A 244 -1.00 13.61 0.98
C MET A 244 -1.42 12.68 -0.16
N LEU A 245 -2.11 11.59 0.21
CA LEU A 245 -2.85 10.77 -0.74
C LEU A 245 -4.12 11.52 -1.17
N ALA A 246 -4.22 11.81 -2.46
CA ALA A 246 -5.38 12.49 -3.05
C ALA A 246 -6.42 11.51 -3.64
N GLY A 247 -5.98 10.31 -4.03
CA GLY A 247 -6.88 9.29 -4.56
C GLY A 247 -6.21 7.93 -4.72
N LEU A 248 -7.03 6.87 -4.71
CA LEU A 248 -6.59 5.49 -4.90
C LEU A 248 -7.62 4.71 -5.71
N VAL A 249 -7.15 4.04 -6.77
CA VAL A 249 -7.97 3.19 -7.64
C VAL A 249 -7.32 1.82 -7.77
N SER A 250 -8.14 0.77 -7.73
CA SER A 250 -7.70 -0.62 -7.91
C SER A 250 -8.30 -1.19 -9.20
N ILE A 251 -7.45 -1.60 -10.12
CA ILE A 251 -7.79 -2.11 -11.44
C ILE A 251 -7.59 -3.64 -11.44
N PRO A 252 -8.61 -4.45 -11.73
CA PRO A 252 -8.51 -5.92 -11.63
C PRO A 252 -7.81 -6.55 -12.85
N ILE A 253 -6.63 -6.01 -13.20
CA ILE A 253 -5.73 -6.50 -14.26
C ILE A 253 -4.29 -6.38 -13.77
N GLY A 254 -3.40 -7.29 -14.17
CA GLY A 254 -2.00 -7.26 -13.75
C GLY A 254 -1.07 -8.08 -14.63
N ALA A 255 0.18 -8.19 -14.22
CA ALA A 255 1.23 -8.89 -14.98
C ALA A 255 0.99 -10.40 -15.15
N GLY A 256 0.11 -10.99 -14.34
CA GLY A 256 -0.32 -12.38 -14.51
C GLY A 256 -1.27 -12.59 -15.70
N ASP A 257 -1.93 -11.52 -16.18
CA ASP A 257 -2.73 -11.57 -17.41
C ASP A 257 -1.80 -11.64 -18.63
N ILE A 258 -0.64 -10.97 -18.60
CA ILE A 258 0.41 -11.15 -19.63
C ILE A 258 0.83 -12.62 -19.73
N THR A 259 1.03 -13.26 -18.57
CA THR A 259 1.40 -14.70 -18.53
C THR A 259 0.30 -15.57 -19.10
N ALA A 260 -0.96 -15.25 -18.83
CA ALA A 260 -2.11 -15.98 -19.38
C ALA A 260 -2.19 -15.83 -20.90
N ASP A 261 -1.96 -14.63 -21.43
CA ASP A 261 -1.95 -14.39 -22.89
C ASP A 261 -0.81 -15.12 -23.58
N ILE A 262 0.40 -15.13 -23.00
CA ILE A 262 1.53 -15.91 -23.50
C ILE A 262 1.19 -17.40 -23.53
N ALA A 263 0.62 -17.93 -22.44
CA ALA A 263 0.23 -19.33 -22.35
C ALA A 263 -0.81 -19.70 -23.43
N ALA A 264 -1.82 -18.84 -23.62
CA ALA A 264 -2.87 -19.05 -24.61
C ALA A 264 -2.34 -18.93 -26.06
N HIS A 265 -1.54 -17.89 -26.34
CA HIS A 265 -1.01 -17.62 -27.67
C HIS A 265 -0.08 -18.73 -28.16
N PHE A 266 0.81 -19.20 -27.29
CA PHE A 266 1.80 -20.22 -27.65
C PHE A 266 1.33 -21.65 -27.38
N GLY A 267 0.19 -21.87 -26.74
CA GLY A 267 -0.29 -23.21 -26.35
C GLY A 267 0.67 -23.89 -25.38
N THR A 268 1.14 -23.18 -24.35
CA THR A 268 2.10 -23.69 -23.37
C THR A 268 1.60 -23.61 -21.93
N ARG A 269 2.23 -24.33 -21.00
CA ARG A 269 1.86 -24.30 -19.57
C ARG A 269 2.11 -22.90 -18.98
N ARG A 270 1.25 -22.47 -18.04
CA ARG A 270 1.39 -21.18 -17.37
C ARG A 270 2.77 -20.96 -16.73
N ALA A 271 3.39 -22.01 -16.17
CA ALA A 271 4.73 -21.94 -15.59
C ALA A 271 5.81 -21.66 -16.66
N ALA A 272 5.69 -22.28 -17.84
CA ALA A 272 6.57 -22.01 -18.97
C ALA A 272 6.37 -20.60 -19.53
N ALA A 273 5.11 -20.16 -19.66
CA ALA A 273 4.77 -18.79 -20.06
C ALA A 273 5.35 -17.74 -19.11
N GLU A 274 5.27 -17.97 -17.78
CA GLU A 274 5.88 -17.08 -16.78
C GLU A 274 7.41 -17.03 -16.95
N ARG A 275 8.04 -18.17 -17.20
CA ARG A 275 9.48 -18.24 -17.46
C ARG A 275 9.85 -17.49 -18.73
N LEU A 276 9.08 -17.64 -19.82
CA LEU A 276 9.27 -16.89 -21.07
C LEU A 276 9.17 -15.38 -20.84
N LYS A 277 8.13 -14.94 -20.13
CA LYS A 277 7.92 -13.53 -19.78
C LYS A 277 9.11 -12.95 -19.01
N THR A 278 9.58 -13.66 -17.98
CA THR A 278 10.65 -13.15 -17.10
C THR A 278 12.04 -13.19 -17.71
N LEU A 279 12.37 -14.22 -18.47
CA LEU A 279 13.72 -14.39 -19.03
C LEU A 279 13.88 -13.75 -20.40
N SER A 280 12.88 -13.88 -21.27
CA SER A 280 12.94 -13.47 -22.68
C SER A 280 12.04 -12.28 -23.01
N GLY A 281 11.06 -11.96 -22.15
CA GLY A 281 10.10 -10.89 -22.37
C GLY A 281 10.72 -9.50 -22.30
N ALA A 282 10.07 -8.56 -23.01
CA ALA A 282 10.34 -7.13 -22.93
C ALA A 282 9.09 -6.34 -23.34
N ALA A 283 8.97 -5.10 -22.85
CA ALA A 283 7.93 -4.16 -23.24
C ALA A 283 8.26 -3.41 -24.55
N THR A 284 9.55 -3.36 -24.91
CA THR A 284 10.04 -2.69 -26.12
C THR A 284 10.69 -3.69 -27.05
N ALA A 285 10.47 -3.56 -28.36
CA ALA A 285 11.06 -4.40 -29.39
C ALA A 285 12.29 -3.74 -30.02
N ALA A 286 13.26 -4.55 -30.38
CA ALA A 286 14.44 -4.14 -31.15
C ALA A 286 14.51 -4.95 -32.46
N PRO A 287 15.14 -4.44 -33.53
CA PRO A 287 15.25 -5.14 -34.82
C PRO A 287 15.82 -6.57 -34.73
N ARG A 288 16.75 -6.82 -33.81
CA ARG A 288 17.35 -8.16 -33.55
C ARG A 288 16.34 -9.19 -33.06
N ASP A 289 15.25 -8.75 -32.39
CA ASP A 289 14.26 -9.66 -31.81
C ASP A 289 13.51 -10.49 -32.88
N ASN A 290 13.53 -10.06 -34.13
CA ASN A 290 13.01 -10.83 -35.26
C ASN A 290 13.87 -12.05 -35.60
N HIS A 291 15.15 -12.05 -35.23
CA HIS A 291 16.12 -13.09 -35.50
C HIS A 291 16.47 -13.90 -34.24
N ASP A 292 16.28 -13.35 -33.07
CA ASP A 292 16.48 -14.04 -31.80
C ASP A 292 15.37 -15.07 -31.59
N MET A 293 15.72 -16.36 -31.63
CA MET A 293 14.78 -17.46 -31.46
C MET A 293 14.68 -17.87 -30.00
N ILE A 294 13.45 -18.04 -29.50
CA ILE A 294 13.16 -18.58 -28.18
C ILE A 294 12.49 -19.95 -28.29
N GLU A 295 12.70 -20.80 -27.30
CA GLU A 295 12.12 -22.14 -27.24
C GLU A 295 10.84 -22.10 -26.39
N VAL A 296 9.73 -22.52 -26.98
CA VAL A 296 8.43 -22.63 -26.34
C VAL A 296 8.12 -24.09 -26.05
N PRO A 297 8.12 -24.52 -24.78
CA PRO A 297 7.76 -25.90 -24.44
C PRO A 297 6.32 -26.22 -24.82
N PRO A 298 6.00 -27.47 -25.19
CA PRO A 298 4.65 -27.90 -25.49
C PRO A 298 3.76 -27.83 -24.22
N LEU A 299 2.43 -27.87 -24.42
CA LEU A 299 1.47 -27.88 -23.32
C LEU A 299 1.59 -29.18 -22.50
N ASP A 300 1.80 -30.31 -23.16
CA ASP A 300 2.09 -31.59 -22.54
C ASP A 300 3.48 -32.06 -22.93
N PRO A 301 4.45 -32.11 -22.01
CA PRO A 301 5.79 -32.61 -22.27
C PRO A 301 5.83 -34.11 -22.56
N ASP A 302 4.82 -34.88 -22.12
CA ASP A 302 4.79 -36.34 -22.26
C ASP A 302 4.25 -36.79 -23.63
N ASP A 303 3.66 -35.85 -24.40
CA ASP A 303 3.22 -36.12 -25.80
C ASP A 303 4.36 -36.31 -26.82
N GLY A 304 5.62 -36.30 -26.39
CA GLY A 304 6.77 -36.48 -27.27
C GLY A 304 7.00 -35.33 -28.28
N GLN A 305 6.29 -34.20 -28.09
CA GLN A 305 6.46 -33.02 -28.94
C GLN A 305 7.73 -32.26 -28.54
N GLU A 306 8.55 -31.91 -29.52
CA GLU A 306 9.72 -31.06 -29.28
C GLU A 306 9.31 -29.60 -29.03
N PRO A 307 10.11 -28.83 -28.25
CA PRO A 307 9.88 -27.40 -28.05
C PRO A 307 9.88 -26.65 -29.39
N ARG A 308 8.88 -25.82 -29.61
CA ARG A 308 8.76 -25.01 -30.82
C ARG A 308 9.67 -23.79 -30.73
N ARG A 309 10.41 -23.48 -31.78
CA ARG A 309 11.24 -22.27 -31.88
C ARG A 309 10.44 -21.17 -32.55
N VAL A 310 10.34 -20.02 -31.91
CA VAL A 310 9.61 -18.84 -32.40
C VAL A 310 10.47 -17.58 -32.26
N PRO A 311 10.27 -16.55 -33.11
CA PRO A 311 10.97 -15.28 -32.93
C PRO A 311 10.60 -14.63 -31.61
N ARG A 312 11.58 -14.05 -30.91
CA ARG A 312 11.38 -13.30 -29.68
C ARG A 312 10.42 -12.12 -29.88
N ALA A 313 10.41 -11.51 -31.07
CA ALA A 313 9.50 -10.45 -31.45
C ALA A 313 8.02 -10.84 -31.28
N GLU A 314 7.64 -12.09 -31.53
CA GLU A 314 6.29 -12.60 -31.34
C GLU A 314 5.88 -12.59 -29.85
N LEU A 315 6.78 -13.02 -28.96
CA LEU A 315 6.56 -12.92 -27.51
C LEU A 315 6.38 -11.46 -27.06
N ILE A 316 7.23 -10.57 -27.58
CA ILE A 316 7.16 -9.13 -27.26
C ILE A 316 5.83 -8.53 -27.73
N ALA A 317 5.34 -8.93 -28.91
CA ALA A 317 4.06 -8.46 -29.43
C ALA A 317 2.88 -8.85 -28.51
N VAL A 318 2.84 -10.10 -28.03
CA VAL A 318 1.82 -10.56 -27.07
C VAL A 318 1.90 -9.76 -25.76
N ILE A 319 3.09 -9.53 -25.24
CA ILE A 319 3.30 -8.75 -24.02
C ILE A 319 2.79 -7.31 -24.22
N ARG A 320 3.14 -6.65 -25.32
CA ARG A 320 2.75 -5.28 -25.62
C ARG A 320 1.25 -5.09 -25.72
N ASN A 321 0.54 -6.01 -26.38
CA ASN A 321 -0.91 -5.97 -26.49
C ASN A 321 -1.59 -5.93 -25.10
N ARG A 322 -1.06 -6.65 -24.12
CA ARG A 322 -1.59 -6.61 -22.75
C ARG A 322 -1.16 -5.33 -22.01
N LEU A 323 0.06 -4.87 -22.23
CA LEU A 323 0.53 -3.61 -21.64
C LEU A 323 -0.28 -2.42 -22.13
N ASP A 324 -0.65 -2.37 -23.41
CA ASP A 324 -1.53 -1.32 -23.97
C ASP A 324 -2.86 -1.26 -23.19
N GLN A 325 -3.45 -2.42 -22.87
CA GLN A 325 -4.67 -2.47 -22.07
C GLN A 325 -4.43 -2.02 -20.63
N ILE A 326 -3.37 -2.49 -19.98
CA ILE A 326 -3.05 -2.09 -18.60
C ILE A 326 -2.85 -0.58 -18.52
N PHE A 327 -2.08 0.02 -19.42
CA PHE A 327 -1.79 1.45 -19.38
C PHE A 327 -2.97 2.32 -19.85
N SER A 328 -3.87 1.81 -20.69
CA SER A 328 -5.14 2.47 -21.00
C SER A 328 -6.02 2.59 -19.74
N GLU A 329 -6.14 1.53 -18.95
CA GLU A 329 -6.89 1.55 -17.68
C GLU A 329 -6.19 2.44 -16.64
N VAL A 330 -4.85 2.44 -16.59
CA VAL A 330 -4.07 3.34 -15.73
C VAL A 330 -4.30 4.80 -16.12
N GLU A 331 -4.29 5.13 -17.41
CA GLU A 331 -4.57 6.49 -17.87
C GLU A 331 -5.98 6.94 -17.46
N GLN A 332 -6.98 6.05 -17.59
CA GLN A 332 -8.35 6.36 -17.16
C GLN A 332 -8.40 6.59 -15.64
N ALA A 333 -7.77 5.73 -14.83
CA ALA A 333 -7.69 5.90 -13.39
C ALA A 333 -7.00 7.22 -12.97
N LEU A 334 -5.95 7.63 -13.68
CA LEU A 334 -5.30 8.93 -13.46
C LEU A 334 -6.24 10.11 -13.76
N LYS A 335 -7.07 10.01 -14.80
CA LYS A 335 -8.10 11.01 -15.11
C LYS A 335 -9.17 11.06 -14.04
N ASP A 336 -9.68 9.92 -13.63
CA ASP A 336 -10.76 9.80 -12.63
C ASP A 336 -10.33 10.34 -11.25
N THR A 337 -9.03 10.21 -10.92
CA THR A 337 -8.45 10.78 -9.70
C THR A 337 -8.02 12.25 -9.83
N GLY A 338 -8.37 12.92 -10.95
CA GLY A 338 -8.01 14.32 -11.17
C GLY A 338 -6.54 14.57 -11.50
N PHE A 339 -5.74 13.54 -11.75
CA PHE A 339 -4.33 13.67 -12.11
C PHE A 339 -4.17 14.00 -13.61
N THR A 340 -4.72 15.15 -14.03
CA THR A 340 -4.84 15.55 -15.45
C THR A 340 -3.79 16.54 -15.94
N GLY A 341 -3.02 17.17 -15.06
CA GLY A 341 -2.01 18.16 -15.44
C GLY A 341 -0.86 17.55 -16.25
N THR A 342 -0.33 18.31 -17.20
CA THR A 342 0.70 17.85 -18.15
C THR A 342 2.12 18.15 -17.69
N ALA A 343 2.37 19.28 -17.03
CA ALA A 343 3.72 19.74 -16.72
C ALA A 343 4.20 19.19 -15.37
N GLY A 344 5.37 18.54 -15.37
CA GLY A 344 6.13 18.18 -14.19
C GLY A 344 5.61 17.02 -13.35
N ARG A 345 4.52 16.39 -13.72
CA ARG A 345 3.97 15.27 -12.94
C ARG A 345 4.64 13.95 -13.32
N GLN A 346 5.18 13.30 -12.32
CA GLN A 346 5.91 12.05 -12.43
C GLN A 346 5.01 10.85 -12.11
N VAL A 347 5.24 9.75 -12.81
CA VAL A 347 4.67 8.44 -12.49
C VAL A 347 5.78 7.53 -11.99
N VAL A 348 5.52 6.84 -10.88
CA VAL A 348 6.42 5.84 -10.31
C VAL A 348 5.81 4.47 -10.50
N LEU A 349 6.46 3.61 -11.30
CA LEU A 349 6.04 2.23 -11.48
C LEU A 349 6.68 1.35 -10.42
N THR A 350 5.90 0.50 -9.78
CA THR A 350 6.38 -0.48 -8.80
C THR A 350 5.60 -1.79 -8.89
N GLY A 351 5.85 -2.72 -7.98
CA GLY A 351 5.26 -4.06 -8.05
C GLY A 351 6.01 -5.01 -8.97
N GLY A 352 5.65 -6.29 -8.99
CA GLY A 352 6.34 -7.32 -9.77
C GLY A 352 6.28 -7.12 -11.29
N GLY A 353 5.21 -6.48 -11.79
CA GLY A 353 5.08 -6.14 -13.20
C GLY A 353 6.09 -5.08 -13.65
N ALA A 354 6.51 -4.19 -12.76
CA ALA A 354 7.50 -3.15 -13.05
C ALA A 354 8.93 -3.70 -13.30
N GLU A 355 9.16 -4.97 -13.02
CA GLU A 355 10.44 -5.66 -13.33
C GLU A 355 10.57 -6.06 -14.81
N LEU A 356 9.51 -5.93 -15.60
CA LEU A 356 9.54 -6.25 -17.02
C LEU A 356 10.51 -5.30 -17.76
N ARG A 357 11.40 -5.86 -18.54
CA ARG A 357 12.41 -5.11 -19.29
C ARG A 357 11.78 -4.06 -20.21
N GLY A 358 12.22 -2.80 -20.13
CA GLY A 358 11.73 -1.70 -20.98
C GLY A 358 10.33 -1.16 -20.62
N ILE A 359 9.75 -1.58 -19.49
CA ILE A 359 8.40 -1.14 -19.10
C ILE A 359 8.33 0.35 -18.80
N ALA A 360 9.40 0.95 -18.25
CA ALA A 360 9.43 2.39 -17.97
C ALA A 360 9.34 3.22 -19.25
N ASP A 361 10.11 2.85 -20.29
CA ASP A 361 10.07 3.52 -21.60
C ASP A 361 8.72 3.34 -22.28
N PHE A 362 8.15 2.14 -22.21
CA PHE A 362 6.81 1.84 -22.72
C PHE A 362 5.76 2.70 -22.04
N ALA A 363 5.76 2.75 -20.70
CA ALA A 363 4.83 3.54 -19.92
C ALA A 363 4.99 5.05 -20.16
N GLN A 364 6.22 5.54 -20.33
CA GLN A 364 6.48 6.94 -20.69
C GLN A 364 5.83 7.30 -22.02
N GLY A 365 5.92 6.43 -23.02
CA GLY A 365 5.24 6.60 -24.31
C GLY A 365 3.72 6.52 -24.18
N ALA A 366 3.19 5.55 -23.44
CA ALA A 366 1.75 5.34 -23.30
C ALA A 366 1.05 6.45 -22.50
N LEU A 367 1.68 6.94 -21.43
CA LEU A 367 1.09 7.94 -20.52
C LEU A 367 1.50 9.39 -20.86
N ALA A 368 2.46 9.60 -21.75
CA ALA A 368 3.05 10.90 -22.07
C ALA A 368 3.52 11.66 -20.80
N ARG A 369 4.16 10.95 -19.85
CA ARG A 369 4.63 11.45 -18.55
C ARG A 369 6.03 10.94 -18.24
N ASN A 370 6.74 11.62 -17.34
CA ASN A 370 8.01 11.11 -16.84
C ASN A 370 7.77 9.87 -15.98
N VAL A 371 8.44 8.77 -16.29
CA VAL A 371 8.28 7.50 -15.60
C VAL A 371 9.60 7.03 -15.01
N ARG A 372 9.58 6.62 -13.74
CA ARG A 372 10.69 5.92 -13.09
C ARG A 372 10.23 4.63 -12.43
N ILE A 373 11.15 3.70 -12.22
CA ILE A 373 10.87 2.52 -11.39
C ILE A 373 11.10 2.87 -9.92
N GLY A 374 10.08 2.58 -9.09
CA GLY A 374 10.11 2.69 -7.65
C GLY A 374 10.58 1.39 -7.02
N ARG A 375 11.74 1.43 -6.36
CA ARG A 375 12.25 0.33 -5.53
C ARG A 375 12.08 0.67 -4.06
N PRO A 376 11.85 -0.33 -3.18
CA PRO A 376 11.64 -0.10 -1.76
C PRO A 376 12.86 0.56 -1.10
N ARG A 377 12.58 1.52 -0.21
CA ARG A 377 13.55 2.29 0.58
C ARG A 377 13.05 2.41 2.02
N GLY A 378 13.90 2.88 2.92
CA GLY A 378 13.51 3.21 4.30
C GLY A 378 13.67 2.07 5.30
N LEU A 379 14.27 0.95 4.91
CA LEU A 379 14.65 -0.14 5.83
C LEU A 379 16.15 -0.40 5.78
N ILE A 380 16.72 -0.75 6.93
CA ILE A 380 18.13 -1.19 7.05
C ILE A 380 18.14 -2.72 7.00
N GLY A 381 19.10 -3.31 6.27
CA GLY A 381 19.29 -4.74 6.19
C GLY A 381 18.22 -5.50 5.39
N LEU A 382 17.52 -4.80 4.48
CA LEU A 382 16.62 -5.47 3.54
C LEU A 382 17.44 -6.42 2.66
N PRO A 383 17.13 -7.73 2.63
CA PRO A 383 17.87 -8.68 1.79
C PRO A 383 17.78 -8.32 0.31
N GLU A 384 18.84 -8.55 -0.45
CA GLU A 384 18.92 -8.22 -1.88
C GLU A 384 17.75 -8.85 -2.67
N ALA A 385 17.36 -10.08 -2.33
CA ALA A 385 16.24 -10.77 -2.95
C ALA A 385 14.88 -10.06 -2.73
N GLN A 386 14.74 -9.20 -1.73
CA GLN A 386 13.55 -8.40 -1.42
C GLN A 386 13.75 -6.90 -1.72
N SER A 387 14.83 -6.49 -2.39
CA SER A 387 15.11 -5.09 -2.70
C SER A 387 14.52 -4.61 -4.04
N SER A 388 13.89 -5.52 -4.80
CA SER A 388 13.27 -5.20 -6.09
C SER A 388 11.90 -4.53 -5.94
N ALA A 389 11.40 -3.90 -7.00
CA ALA A 389 10.09 -3.24 -7.02
C ALA A 389 8.94 -4.19 -6.61
N ALA A 390 9.11 -5.50 -6.79
CA ALA A 390 8.13 -6.52 -6.40
C ALA A 390 7.91 -6.66 -4.89
N PHE A 391 8.64 -5.92 -4.04
CA PHE A 391 8.54 -5.94 -2.58
C PHE A 391 8.26 -4.55 -1.99
N ALA A 392 7.88 -3.59 -2.81
CA ALA A 392 7.58 -2.23 -2.37
C ALA A 392 6.45 -2.20 -1.34
N THR A 393 5.34 -2.92 -1.59
CA THR A 393 4.21 -3.03 -0.69
C THR A 393 4.61 -3.62 0.66
N LEU A 394 5.37 -4.72 0.66
CA LEU A 394 5.85 -5.36 1.88
C LEU A 394 6.72 -4.43 2.74
N THR A 395 7.68 -3.75 2.11
CA THR A 395 8.51 -2.73 2.78
C THR A 395 7.65 -1.60 3.35
N GLY A 396 6.69 -1.12 2.55
CA GLY A 396 5.79 -0.05 2.96
C GLY A 396 4.86 -0.42 4.12
N LEU A 397 4.45 -1.68 4.25
CA LEU A 397 3.72 -2.19 5.42
C LEU A 397 4.54 -2.06 6.71
N VAL A 398 5.84 -2.41 6.65
CA VAL A 398 6.75 -2.24 7.80
C VAL A 398 6.90 -0.76 8.15
N LEU A 399 7.09 0.12 7.16
CA LEU A 399 7.18 1.55 7.38
C LEU A 399 5.89 2.13 7.96
N HIS A 400 4.72 1.71 7.44
CA HIS A 400 3.42 2.09 7.98
C HIS A 400 3.27 1.67 9.44
N GLY A 401 3.71 0.46 9.79
CA GLY A 401 3.72 -0.01 11.16
C GLY A 401 4.74 0.71 12.06
N ALA A 402 5.86 1.20 11.51
CA ALA A 402 6.90 1.89 12.27
C ALA A 402 6.53 3.34 12.63
N GLU A 403 5.82 4.01 11.74
CA GLU A 403 5.39 5.39 11.93
C GLU A 403 4.09 5.44 12.74
N PRO A 404 4.04 6.20 13.86
CA PRO A 404 2.79 6.46 14.55
C PRO A 404 1.94 7.43 13.70
N ARG A 405 0.90 6.93 13.06
CA ARG A 405 -0.06 7.74 12.30
C ARG A 405 -1.35 7.90 13.06
N LEU A 406 -1.96 9.09 12.94
CA LEU A 406 -3.29 9.33 13.46
C LEU A 406 -4.31 8.78 12.47
N ASP A 407 -4.84 7.61 12.78
CA ASP A 407 -5.89 6.96 12.00
C ASP A 407 -7.19 6.91 12.81
N LEU A 408 -8.18 7.69 12.38
CA LEU A 408 -9.48 7.77 13.05
C LEU A 408 -10.25 6.44 12.95
N ALA A 409 -9.96 5.60 11.94
CA ALA A 409 -10.57 4.28 11.84
C ALA A 409 -10.24 3.39 13.05
N ARG A 410 -9.09 3.62 13.69
CA ARG A 410 -8.61 2.87 14.86
C ARG A 410 -8.93 3.52 16.19
N MET A 411 -9.55 4.72 16.20
CA MET A 411 -9.95 5.36 17.44
C MET A 411 -11.05 4.54 18.13
N PRO A 412 -10.92 4.27 19.45
CA PRO A 412 -11.95 3.56 20.19
C PRO A 412 -13.28 4.31 20.14
N ALA A 413 -14.37 3.61 19.80
CA ALA A 413 -15.72 4.20 19.70
C ALA A 413 -16.21 4.87 21.01
N ARG A 414 -15.63 4.52 22.16
CA ARG A 414 -15.93 5.16 23.47
C ARG A 414 -15.41 6.59 23.58
N LEU A 415 -14.39 6.97 22.82
CA LEU A 415 -13.91 8.35 22.74
C LEU A 415 -14.80 9.21 21.83
N ALA A 416 -15.54 8.59 20.91
CA ALA A 416 -16.47 9.26 20.00
C ALA A 416 -17.82 9.63 20.65
N ARG A 417 -18.16 9.08 21.82
CA ARG A 417 -19.37 9.42 22.57
C ARG A 417 -18.95 10.17 23.83
N GLY A 418 -19.00 11.49 23.78
CA GLY A 418 -18.72 12.35 24.94
C GLY A 418 -19.57 11.96 26.15
N GLY A 419 -18.95 11.36 27.16
CA GLY A 419 -19.58 11.02 28.43
C GLY A 419 -19.03 9.71 29.01
N GLY A 420 -17.97 9.78 29.81
CA GLY A 420 -17.55 8.64 30.63
C GLY A 420 -16.07 8.61 30.94
N THR A 421 -15.73 8.59 32.20
CA THR A 421 -14.40 8.41 32.77
C THR A 421 -13.75 7.12 32.27
N GLY A 422 -13.12 7.14 31.06
CA GLY A 422 -12.28 6.09 30.49
C GLY A 422 -10.80 6.35 30.78
N PRO A 423 -9.93 5.35 30.70
CA PRO A 423 -8.57 5.43 31.23
C PRO A 423 -7.78 6.57 30.54
N LYS A 424 -7.35 7.54 31.34
CA LYS A 424 -6.50 8.68 30.97
C LYS A 424 -5.24 8.31 30.15
N ASN A 425 -4.87 7.03 30.18
CA ASN A 425 -3.67 6.52 29.52
C ASN A 425 -3.80 6.29 27.99
N ALA A 426 -4.99 5.96 27.47
CA ALA A 426 -5.21 5.82 26.02
C ALA A 426 -5.24 7.19 25.32
N PHE A 427 -5.84 8.16 26.00
CA PHE A 427 -5.91 9.54 25.61
C PHE A 427 -4.54 10.23 25.61
N ALA A 428 -3.76 10.03 26.68
CA ALA A 428 -2.40 10.55 26.77
C ALA A 428 -1.47 9.98 25.67
N ARG A 429 -1.70 8.74 25.23
CA ARG A 429 -0.98 8.17 24.08
C ARG A 429 -1.38 8.83 22.76
N LEU A 430 -2.66 9.08 22.53
CA LEU A 430 -3.16 9.77 21.33
C LEU A 430 -2.58 11.19 21.23
N ILE A 431 -2.64 11.97 22.32
CA ILE A 431 -2.06 13.30 22.40
C ILE A 431 -0.53 13.27 22.25
N HIS A 432 0.12 12.26 22.81
CA HIS A 432 1.57 12.09 22.64
C HIS A 432 1.95 11.72 21.21
N GLN A 433 1.10 10.99 20.48
CA GLN A 433 1.26 10.74 19.04
C GLN A 433 1.09 12.03 18.23
N LEU A 434 0.06 12.81 18.53
CA LEU A 434 -0.17 14.12 17.91
C LEU A 434 0.98 15.11 18.16
N LYS A 435 1.63 15.09 19.32
CA LYS A 435 2.81 15.93 19.64
C LYS A 435 4.06 15.57 18.81
N ARG A 436 4.07 14.47 18.09
CA ARG A 436 5.21 13.95 17.33
C ARG A 436 5.08 14.09 15.81
N GLN A 437 3.89 14.44 15.33
CA GLN A 437 3.66 14.74 13.90
C GLN A 437 3.91 16.23 13.58
N ILE A 438 4.36 16.97 14.56
CA ILE A 438 4.72 18.41 14.53
C ILE A 438 6.24 18.50 14.89
#